data_2db4f30adb12a5fbb648d195eaecf582
#
_entry.id   2db4f30adb12a5fbb648d195eaecf582
#
_cell.length_a   1.000
_cell.length_b   1.000
_cell.length_c   1.000
_cell.angle_alpha   90.00
_cell.angle_beta   90.00
_cell.angle_gamma   90.00
#
_symmetry.space_group_name_H-M   'P 1'
#
loop_
_entity.id
_entity.type
_entity.pdbx_description
1 polymer ?
#
loop_
_entity_poly.entity_id
_entity_poly.type
_entity_poly.pdbx_seq_one_letter_code
_entity_poly.pdbx_strand_id
1 'polypeptide(L)'
;MKKIHSFIVMALACWLAMPTFAQPGVVYQRQDSLKITSLLKEAKAMKQKPANWMMWFGRKFAGVPYVGGTLDKTREEVLVVNTRQLDCTTYVELVTALTMCAKNQETSFASFCNHLKHVRYIGGNVEYAKRQHYFTVWVNDNVKEGIVRDIQANPPFSAIQTIQVNWMSTHPASYKMLAAHPQWLSGIKALENSINGKKYRYIPKGEIKNNALFRKTIHDGDILLIITKKKGLDTTHIGIASWHQDGLHLLNASSIHKKVIDEPMTLYTYMQKHPSQIGIRACRVL
;
A
#
# COMPACT_ATOMS: atom_id res chain seq x y z
N MET A 1 56.33 12.29 46.41
CA MET A 1 55.91 12.50 45.03
C MET A 1 54.77 11.53 44.77
N LYS A 2 53.49 11.98 44.84
CA LYS A 2 52.33 11.18 44.62
C LYS A 2 51.87 11.44 43.18
N LYS A 3 51.83 10.39 42.30
CA LYS A 3 51.30 10.43 40.93
C LYS A 3 49.78 10.31 40.98
N ILE A 4 49.08 11.34 40.53
CA ILE A 4 47.62 11.35 40.35
C ILE A 4 47.35 10.78 38.95
N HIS A 5 46.67 9.66 38.88
CA HIS A 5 46.18 9.10 37.62
C HIS A 5 44.77 9.66 37.34
N SER A 6 44.68 10.50 36.30
CA SER A 6 43.39 11.02 35.81
C SER A 6 42.72 9.95 34.98
N PHE A 7 41.59 9.42 35.44
CA PHE A 7 40.68 8.59 34.63
C PHE A 7 39.76 9.50 33.84
N ILE A 8 39.93 9.53 32.51
CA ILE A 8 38.98 10.15 31.61
C ILE A 8 37.85 9.15 31.36
N VAL A 9 36.66 9.41 31.93
CA VAL A 9 35.46 8.67 31.64
C VAL A 9 34.88 9.22 30.35
N MET A 10 35.00 8.44 29.28
CA MET A 10 34.39 8.76 27.98
C MET A 10 32.91 8.35 28.00
N ALA A 11 32.02 9.30 28.24
CA ALA A 11 30.58 9.08 28.19
C ALA A 11 30.16 8.91 26.74
N LEU A 12 29.84 7.66 26.35
CA LEU A 12 29.21 7.34 25.06
C LEU A 12 27.75 7.80 25.12
N ALA A 13 27.45 8.96 24.56
CA ALA A 13 26.08 9.43 24.40
C ALA A 13 25.40 8.62 23.30
N CYS A 14 24.64 7.60 23.67
CA CYS A 14 23.68 6.96 22.78
C CYS A 14 22.57 7.95 22.41
N TRP A 15 22.67 8.58 21.25
CA TRP A 15 21.59 9.35 20.66
C TRP A 15 20.49 8.39 20.23
N LEU A 16 19.53 8.14 21.11
CA LEU A 16 18.24 7.58 20.74
C LEU A 16 17.56 8.59 19.81
N ALA A 17 17.44 8.26 18.52
CA ALA A 17 16.72 9.06 17.57
C ALA A 17 15.24 9.10 17.97
N MET A 18 14.84 10.14 18.71
CA MET A 18 13.43 10.39 19.01
C MET A 18 12.68 10.69 17.72
N PRO A 19 11.45 10.19 17.55
CA PRO A 19 10.61 10.56 16.40
C PRO A 19 10.37 12.08 16.45
N THR A 20 10.79 12.77 15.40
CA THR A 20 10.55 14.22 15.26
C THR A 20 9.13 14.43 14.79
N PHE A 21 8.27 14.98 15.64
CA PHE A 21 6.93 15.45 15.28
C PHE A 21 7.07 16.81 14.58
N ALA A 22 7.12 16.81 13.24
CA ALA A 22 7.14 18.07 12.46
C ALA A 22 5.75 18.45 11.92
N GLN A 23 4.75 17.56 12.05
CA GLN A 23 3.34 17.86 11.82
C GLN A 23 2.50 17.17 12.90
N PRO A 24 1.54 17.86 13.53
CA PRO A 24 0.64 17.24 14.49
C PRO A 24 -0.07 16.02 13.86
N GLY A 25 -0.04 14.87 14.54
CA GLY A 25 -0.71 13.65 14.08
C GLY A 25 0.03 12.81 13.03
N VAL A 26 1.30 13.13 12.68
CA VAL A 26 2.13 12.32 11.76
C VAL A 26 3.31 11.70 12.49
N VAL A 27 3.47 10.40 12.38
CA VAL A 27 4.61 9.63 12.91
C VAL A 27 5.53 9.19 11.78
N TYR A 28 6.79 9.59 11.82
CA TYR A 28 7.82 9.24 10.84
C TYR A 28 9.23 9.42 11.44
N GLN A 29 10.25 8.90 10.76
CA GLN A 29 11.65 9.23 11.06
C GLN A 29 12.17 10.26 10.04
N ARG A 30 13.17 11.06 10.45
CA ARG A 30 13.79 12.08 9.58
C ARG A 30 14.18 11.53 8.21
N GLN A 31 14.74 10.33 8.16
CA GLN A 31 15.12 9.67 6.91
C GLN A 31 13.91 9.38 5.98
N ASP A 32 12.71 9.18 6.52
CA ASP A 32 11.50 8.97 5.71
C ASP A 32 11.13 10.26 4.98
N SER A 33 11.09 11.40 5.68
CA SER A 33 10.79 12.69 5.09
C SER A 33 11.87 13.13 4.08
N LEU A 34 13.14 12.87 4.37
CA LEU A 34 14.24 13.14 3.45
C LEU A 34 14.14 12.31 2.18
N LYS A 35 13.85 11.00 2.28
CA LYS A 35 13.68 10.13 1.11
C LYS A 35 12.50 10.58 0.24
N ILE A 36 11.35 10.88 0.84
CA ILE A 36 10.17 11.36 0.12
C ILE A 36 10.47 12.67 -0.62
N THR A 37 11.01 13.67 0.08
CA THR A 37 11.31 14.98 -0.54
C THR A 37 12.38 14.89 -1.61
N SER A 38 13.39 14.03 -1.44
CA SER A 38 14.41 13.78 -2.46
C SER A 38 13.82 13.19 -3.73
N LEU A 39 12.98 12.15 -3.61
CA LEU A 39 12.30 11.53 -4.75
C LEU A 39 11.39 12.52 -5.49
N LEU A 40 10.64 13.35 -4.76
CA LEU A 40 9.76 14.35 -5.37
C LEU A 40 10.55 15.46 -6.07
N LYS A 41 11.67 15.91 -5.50
CA LYS A 41 12.56 16.87 -6.15
C LYS A 41 13.22 16.27 -7.39
N GLU A 42 13.67 15.01 -7.34
CA GLU A 42 14.19 14.28 -8.51
C GLU A 42 13.12 14.22 -9.60
N ALA A 43 11.89 13.82 -9.28
CA ALA A 43 10.79 13.75 -10.22
C ALA A 43 10.47 15.11 -10.86
N LYS A 44 10.48 16.19 -10.08
CA LYS A 44 10.25 17.55 -10.59
C LYS A 44 11.34 18.02 -11.53
N ALA A 45 12.61 17.71 -11.21
CA ALA A 45 13.78 18.15 -11.99
C ALA A 45 13.95 17.41 -13.33
N MET A 46 13.23 16.31 -13.56
CA MET A 46 13.33 15.53 -14.79
C MET A 46 12.88 16.35 -15.99
N LYS A 47 13.77 16.50 -16.99
CA LYS A 47 13.45 17.08 -18.30
C LYS A 47 12.48 16.19 -19.07
N GLN A 48 12.71 14.88 -19.07
CA GLN A 48 11.84 13.87 -19.67
C GLN A 48 11.13 13.08 -18.59
N LYS A 49 9.81 13.23 -18.52
CA LYS A 49 8.99 12.51 -17.55
C LYS A 49 8.91 11.02 -17.89
N PRO A 50 8.85 10.12 -16.91
CA PRO A 50 8.64 8.70 -17.15
C PRO A 50 7.25 8.47 -17.75
N ALA A 51 7.12 7.43 -18.55
CA ALA A 51 5.82 7.02 -19.12
C ALA A 51 4.79 6.69 -18.03
N ASN A 52 5.24 6.21 -16.88
CA ASN A 52 4.39 5.85 -15.77
C ASN A 52 5.06 6.15 -14.42
N TRP A 53 4.45 7.03 -13.62
CA TRP A 53 4.95 7.42 -12.31
C TRP A 53 4.83 6.30 -11.26
N MET A 54 3.77 5.47 -11.30
CA MET A 54 3.62 4.33 -10.40
C MET A 54 4.79 3.35 -10.55
N MET A 55 5.20 3.05 -11.79
CA MET A 55 6.35 2.19 -12.07
C MET A 55 7.66 2.84 -11.62
N TRP A 56 7.84 4.13 -11.91
CA TRP A 56 9.06 4.83 -11.56
C TRP A 56 9.27 4.89 -10.04
N PHE A 57 8.25 5.34 -9.29
CA PHE A 57 8.34 5.37 -7.83
C PHE A 57 8.37 3.97 -7.23
N GLY A 58 7.58 3.04 -7.74
CA GLY A 58 7.54 1.67 -7.24
C GLY A 58 8.92 1.01 -7.23
N ARG A 59 9.68 1.17 -8.31
CA ARG A 59 11.04 0.64 -8.45
C ARG A 59 12.07 1.32 -7.53
N LYS A 60 11.85 2.57 -7.09
CA LYS A 60 12.71 3.27 -6.11
C LYS A 60 12.67 2.64 -4.71
N PHE A 61 11.73 1.75 -4.45
CA PHE A 61 11.61 0.99 -3.21
C PHE A 61 12.07 -0.47 -3.32
N ALA A 62 12.60 -0.89 -4.48
CA ALA A 62 13.14 -2.24 -4.65
C ALA A 62 14.16 -2.58 -3.56
N GLY A 63 14.03 -3.78 -2.96
CA GLY A 63 14.88 -4.24 -1.87
C GLY A 63 14.47 -3.78 -0.47
N VAL A 64 13.52 -2.84 -0.32
CA VAL A 64 13.01 -2.44 1.01
C VAL A 64 12.38 -3.65 1.70
N PRO A 65 12.74 -3.94 2.97
CA PRO A 65 12.24 -5.10 3.70
C PRO A 65 10.70 -5.12 3.83
N TYR A 66 10.11 -6.32 3.67
CA TYR A 66 8.71 -6.56 3.99
C TYR A 66 8.52 -6.68 5.50
N VAL A 67 7.68 -5.84 6.07
CA VAL A 67 7.27 -5.91 7.49
C VAL A 67 5.80 -5.53 7.60
N GLY A 68 4.96 -6.48 8.05
CA GLY A 68 3.55 -6.21 8.34
C GLY A 68 3.34 -5.46 9.66
N GLY A 69 2.18 -4.80 9.79
CA GLY A 69 1.75 -4.15 11.03
C GLY A 69 2.57 -2.91 11.41
N THR A 70 3.21 -2.26 10.46
CA THR A 70 3.98 -1.03 10.73
C THR A 70 3.11 0.16 11.14
N LEU A 71 1.81 0.11 10.82
CA LEU A 71 0.82 1.13 11.20
C LEU A 71 0.29 0.96 12.64
N ASP A 72 0.44 -0.24 13.23
CA ASP A 72 -0.19 -0.61 14.50
C ASP A 72 0.80 -0.55 15.69
N LYS A 73 1.78 0.37 15.62
CA LYS A 73 2.82 0.55 16.65
C LYS A 73 2.50 1.70 17.63
N THR A 74 1.48 2.47 17.35
CA THR A 74 1.01 3.57 18.20
C THR A 74 -0.21 3.14 19.00
N ARG A 75 -0.48 3.83 20.12
CA ARG A 75 -1.68 3.57 20.92
C ARG A 75 -2.94 4.08 20.21
N GLU A 76 -2.86 5.29 19.68
CA GLU A 76 -3.96 5.93 18.94
C GLU A 76 -3.69 5.87 17.44
N GLU A 77 -4.76 5.98 16.64
CA GLU A 77 -4.61 6.06 15.18
C GLU A 77 -3.95 7.38 14.78
N VAL A 78 -2.88 7.28 14.02
CA VAL A 78 -2.11 8.41 13.50
C VAL A 78 -1.65 8.13 12.08
N LEU A 79 -1.36 9.18 11.32
CA LEU A 79 -0.75 9.00 10.01
C LEU A 79 0.71 8.53 10.17
N VAL A 80 1.00 7.29 9.81
CA VAL A 80 2.37 6.74 9.83
C VAL A 80 2.98 6.82 8.44
N VAL A 81 4.19 7.39 8.34
CA VAL A 81 5.03 7.36 7.13
C VAL A 81 6.28 6.53 7.43
N ASN A 82 6.44 5.41 6.73
CA ASN A 82 7.58 4.53 6.85
C ASN A 82 8.06 4.11 5.45
N THR A 83 9.27 4.53 5.06
CA THR A 83 9.89 4.20 3.78
C THR A 83 10.91 3.08 3.87
N ARG A 84 11.13 2.55 5.07
CA ARG A 84 12.20 1.59 5.40
C ARG A 84 11.69 0.16 5.58
N GLN A 85 10.40 0.01 5.85
CA GLN A 85 9.72 -1.25 6.10
C GLN A 85 8.30 -1.11 5.53
N LEU A 86 7.94 -1.97 4.58
CA LEU A 86 6.67 -1.89 3.86
C LEU A 86 5.98 -3.26 3.85
N ASP A 87 4.67 -3.27 3.94
CA ASP A 87 3.84 -4.37 3.48
C ASP A 87 3.19 -4.03 2.13
N CYS A 88 2.39 -4.94 1.59
CA CYS A 88 1.77 -4.75 0.29
C CYS A 88 0.87 -3.51 0.23
N THR A 89 0.16 -3.22 1.32
CA THR A 89 -0.75 -2.08 1.43
C THR A 89 0.03 -0.76 1.50
N THR A 90 0.90 -0.65 2.50
CA THR A 90 1.68 0.57 2.73
C THR A 90 2.60 0.91 1.56
N TYR A 91 3.08 -0.11 0.82
CA TYR A 91 3.84 0.08 -0.42
C TYR A 91 3.00 0.75 -1.50
N VAL A 92 1.82 0.20 -1.82
CA VAL A 92 0.95 0.75 -2.88
C VAL A 92 0.45 2.14 -2.50
N GLU A 93 0.04 2.35 -1.25
CA GLU A 93 -0.40 3.67 -0.77
C GLU A 93 0.68 4.73 -0.88
N LEU A 94 1.91 4.40 -0.48
CA LEU A 94 3.06 5.30 -0.55
C LEU A 94 3.41 5.67 -2.00
N VAL A 95 3.43 4.69 -2.91
CA VAL A 95 3.70 4.90 -4.33
C VAL A 95 2.58 5.73 -4.99
N THR A 96 1.32 5.49 -4.61
CA THR A 96 0.16 6.27 -5.09
C THR A 96 0.28 7.74 -4.65
N ALA A 97 0.55 8.00 -3.37
CA ALA A 97 0.70 9.36 -2.86
C ALA A 97 1.88 10.12 -3.52
N LEU A 98 3.01 9.45 -3.75
CA LEU A 98 4.14 10.01 -4.50
C LEU A 98 3.75 10.33 -5.95
N THR A 99 2.99 9.45 -6.59
CA THR A 99 2.50 9.64 -7.96
C THR A 99 1.61 10.87 -8.06
N MET A 100 0.70 11.06 -7.09
CA MET A 100 -0.17 12.24 -7.03
C MET A 100 0.66 13.52 -6.87
N CYS A 101 1.62 13.55 -5.94
CA CYS A 101 2.55 14.69 -5.79
C CYS A 101 3.29 15.01 -7.10
N ALA A 102 3.82 14.00 -7.78
CA ALA A 102 4.57 14.22 -9.03
C ALA A 102 3.69 14.78 -10.15
N LYS A 103 2.44 14.28 -10.28
CA LYS A 103 1.47 14.81 -11.25
C LYS A 103 1.11 16.26 -10.97
N ASN A 104 1.00 16.65 -9.68
CA ASN A 104 0.72 18.00 -9.23
C ASN A 104 1.97 18.88 -9.11
N GLN A 105 3.17 18.35 -9.46
CA GLN A 105 4.47 19.04 -9.34
C GLN A 105 4.83 19.48 -7.91
N GLU A 106 4.24 18.86 -6.91
CA GLU A 106 4.48 19.09 -5.49
C GLU A 106 5.74 18.37 -5.02
N THR A 107 6.52 19.03 -4.12
CA THR A 107 7.79 18.47 -3.64
C THR A 107 7.91 18.48 -2.12
N SER A 108 6.89 18.95 -1.41
CA SER A 108 6.94 19.04 0.03
C SER A 108 6.52 17.73 0.71
N PHE A 109 7.12 17.45 1.87
CA PHE A 109 6.67 16.32 2.71
C PHE A 109 5.23 16.52 3.22
N ALA A 110 4.81 17.77 3.44
CA ALA A 110 3.46 18.09 3.85
C ALA A 110 2.42 17.73 2.76
N SER A 111 2.67 18.07 1.50
CA SER A 111 1.82 17.67 0.38
C SER A 111 1.71 16.14 0.27
N PHE A 112 2.86 15.43 0.40
CA PHE A 112 2.87 13.97 0.42
C PHE A 112 2.00 13.40 1.56
N CYS A 113 2.12 13.91 2.79
CA CYS A 113 1.31 13.47 3.91
C CYS A 113 -0.19 13.74 3.67
N ASN A 114 -0.52 14.87 3.03
CA ASN A 114 -1.89 15.17 2.68
C ASN A 114 -2.46 14.16 1.67
N HIS A 115 -1.74 13.86 0.59
CA HIS A 115 -2.17 12.83 -0.36
C HIS A 115 -2.25 11.45 0.30
N LEU A 116 -1.28 11.07 1.13
CA LEU A 116 -1.29 9.77 1.83
C LEU A 116 -2.49 9.62 2.77
N LYS A 117 -2.94 10.71 3.43
CA LYS A 117 -4.18 10.68 4.23
C LYS A 117 -5.39 10.28 3.38
N HIS A 118 -5.58 10.93 2.24
CA HIS A 118 -6.71 10.66 1.36
C HIS A 118 -6.62 9.26 0.73
N VAL A 119 -5.44 8.80 0.38
CA VAL A 119 -5.22 7.44 -0.14
C VAL A 119 -5.53 6.36 0.89
N ARG A 120 -5.24 6.59 2.18
CA ARG A 120 -5.33 5.57 3.25
C ARG A 120 -6.61 5.60 4.05
N TYR A 121 -7.22 6.77 4.21
CA TYR A 121 -8.37 6.97 5.11
C TYR A 121 -9.56 7.53 4.35
N ILE A 122 -10.74 7.04 4.64
CA ILE A 122 -12.02 7.51 4.06
C ILE A 122 -12.14 9.03 4.28
N GLY A 123 -12.21 9.77 3.15
CA GLY A 123 -12.28 11.24 3.16
C GLY A 123 -11.10 11.92 3.85
N GLY A 124 -9.91 11.26 3.93
CA GLY A 124 -8.71 11.79 4.57
C GLY A 124 -8.80 11.91 6.11
N ASN A 125 -9.80 11.31 6.77
CA ASN A 125 -9.98 11.39 8.21
C ASN A 125 -9.18 10.30 8.93
N VAL A 126 -8.16 10.69 9.69
CA VAL A 126 -7.25 9.76 10.39
C VAL A 126 -7.94 9.21 11.63
N GLU A 127 -8.69 8.14 11.44
CA GLU A 127 -9.39 7.36 12.46
C GLU A 127 -9.28 5.87 12.12
N TYR A 128 -9.13 4.99 13.13
CA TYR A 128 -8.96 3.56 12.89
C TYR A 128 -10.10 2.95 12.06
N ALA A 129 -11.35 3.25 12.40
CA ALA A 129 -12.51 2.76 11.66
C ALA A 129 -12.66 3.36 10.24
N LYS A 130 -11.92 4.43 9.93
CA LYS A 130 -11.87 5.04 8.60
C LYS A 130 -10.63 4.64 7.81
N ARG A 131 -9.66 3.95 8.42
CA ARG A 131 -8.57 3.32 7.68
C ARG A 131 -9.18 2.28 6.74
N GLN A 132 -8.78 2.29 5.49
CA GLN A 132 -9.39 1.48 4.43
C GLN A 132 -8.87 0.03 4.50
N HIS A 133 -9.27 -0.70 5.55
CA HIS A 133 -8.77 -2.03 5.91
C HIS A 133 -9.04 -3.11 4.87
N TYR A 134 -10.07 -2.94 4.02
CA TYR A 134 -10.41 -3.86 2.93
C TYR A 134 -10.15 -3.17 1.60
N PHE A 135 -9.53 -3.86 0.64
CA PHE A 135 -9.19 -3.24 -0.64
C PHE A 135 -10.41 -2.86 -1.49
N THR A 136 -11.54 -3.50 -1.29
CA THR A 136 -12.80 -3.03 -1.90
C THR A 136 -13.22 -1.67 -1.36
N VAL A 137 -13.04 -1.40 -0.05
CA VAL A 137 -13.25 -0.06 0.52
C VAL A 137 -12.25 0.91 -0.05
N TRP A 138 -10.97 0.52 -0.11
CA TRP A 138 -9.88 1.33 -0.64
C TRP A 138 -10.16 1.80 -2.08
N VAL A 139 -10.55 0.88 -2.97
CA VAL A 139 -10.88 1.24 -4.36
C VAL A 139 -12.10 2.16 -4.41
N ASN A 140 -13.18 1.83 -3.68
CA ASN A 140 -14.41 2.61 -3.73
C ASN A 140 -14.23 4.06 -3.25
N ASP A 141 -13.49 4.26 -2.16
CA ASP A 141 -13.24 5.61 -1.63
C ASP A 141 -12.27 6.37 -2.53
N ASN A 142 -11.18 5.75 -2.98
CA ASN A 142 -10.24 6.38 -3.88
C ASN A 142 -10.84 6.69 -5.27
N VAL A 143 -11.86 5.94 -5.73
CA VAL A 143 -12.66 6.31 -6.91
C VAL A 143 -13.51 7.54 -6.63
N LYS A 144 -14.18 7.60 -5.47
CA LYS A 144 -14.98 8.75 -5.04
C LYS A 144 -14.14 10.02 -4.90
N GLU A 145 -12.92 9.90 -4.36
CA GLU A 145 -11.95 10.98 -4.23
C GLU A 145 -11.28 11.39 -5.56
N GLY A 146 -11.56 10.69 -6.67
CA GLY A 146 -10.94 10.96 -7.97
C GLY A 146 -9.46 10.59 -8.06
N ILE A 147 -8.97 9.71 -7.17
CA ILE A 147 -7.57 9.28 -7.12
C ILE A 147 -7.33 8.11 -8.07
N VAL A 148 -8.27 7.18 -8.14
CA VAL A 148 -8.17 6.03 -9.05
C VAL A 148 -9.44 5.84 -9.87
N ARG A 149 -9.33 5.09 -10.95
CA ARG A 149 -10.45 4.55 -11.73
C ARG A 149 -10.48 3.04 -11.60
N ASP A 150 -11.61 2.46 -11.18
CA ASP A 150 -11.84 1.00 -11.19
C ASP A 150 -11.94 0.49 -12.62
N ILE A 151 -11.26 -0.59 -12.96
CA ILE A 151 -11.23 -1.18 -14.30
C ILE A 151 -12.15 -2.39 -14.32
N GLN A 152 -13.31 -2.26 -14.99
CA GLN A 152 -14.38 -3.27 -15.05
C GLN A 152 -14.67 -3.75 -16.49
N ALA A 153 -13.74 -3.52 -17.43
CA ALA A 153 -13.94 -3.85 -18.84
C ALA A 153 -14.24 -5.35 -19.06
N ASN A 154 -15.28 -5.66 -19.84
CA ASN A 154 -15.63 -7.03 -20.18
C ASN A 154 -15.67 -7.19 -21.71
N PRO A 155 -14.82 -8.03 -22.32
CA PRO A 155 -13.72 -8.76 -21.68
C PRO A 155 -12.54 -7.82 -21.29
N PRO A 156 -11.55 -8.22 -20.49
CA PRO A 156 -11.28 -9.58 -19.98
C PRO A 156 -11.85 -9.87 -18.57
N PHE A 157 -12.51 -8.92 -17.90
CA PHE A 157 -13.08 -9.12 -16.56
C PHE A 157 -14.39 -9.92 -16.68
N SER A 158 -14.27 -11.25 -16.88
CA SER A 158 -15.37 -12.15 -17.27
C SER A 158 -16.24 -12.61 -16.11
N ALA A 159 -15.69 -12.72 -14.89
CA ALA A 159 -16.38 -13.25 -13.72
C ALA A 159 -16.81 -12.15 -12.72
N ILE A 160 -17.66 -12.51 -11.75
CA ILE A 160 -18.21 -11.60 -10.73
C ILE A 160 -17.86 -12.12 -9.35
N GLN A 161 -17.24 -11.25 -8.52
CA GLN A 161 -17.08 -11.43 -7.09
C GLN A 161 -18.21 -10.70 -6.37
N THR A 162 -18.99 -11.40 -5.54
CA THR A 162 -19.89 -10.79 -4.55
C THR A 162 -19.14 -10.66 -3.24
N ILE A 163 -19.03 -9.45 -2.71
CA ILE A 163 -18.27 -9.17 -1.48
C ILE A 163 -19.03 -9.71 -0.26
N GLN A 164 -18.32 -10.47 0.57
CA GLN A 164 -18.78 -10.96 1.87
C GLN A 164 -17.60 -10.94 2.84
N VAL A 165 -17.44 -9.84 3.55
CA VAL A 165 -16.33 -9.62 4.49
C VAL A 165 -16.84 -9.46 5.91
N ASN A 166 -16.12 -10.07 6.85
CA ASN A 166 -16.37 -9.97 8.27
C ASN A 166 -15.14 -10.38 9.11
N TRP A 167 -13.98 -10.49 8.45
CA TRP A 167 -12.79 -11.05 9.10
C TRP A 167 -12.37 -10.24 10.32
N MET A 168 -12.29 -8.92 10.22
CA MET A 168 -11.86 -8.09 11.33
C MET A 168 -12.86 -8.09 12.48
N SER A 169 -14.16 -8.02 12.18
CA SER A 169 -15.19 -8.00 13.22
C SER A 169 -15.35 -9.35 13.94
N THR A 170 -14.97 -10.46 13.30
CA THR A 170 -15.02 -11.80 13.90
C THR A 170 -13.69 -12.23 14.54
N HIS A 171 -12.57 -11.55 14.22
CA HIS A 171 -11.24 -11.85 14.77
C HIS A 171 -10.55 -10.59 15.35
N PRO A 172 -11.25 -9.79 16.21
CA PRO A 172 -10.69 -8.52 16.70
C PRO A 172 -9.38 -8.70 17.48
N ALA A 173 -9.20 -9.83 18.17
CA ALA A 173 -7.97 -10.15 18.89
C ALA A 173 -6.73 -10.29 18.00
N SER A 174 -6.91 -10.53 16.70
CA SER A 174 -5.80 -10.58 15.74
C SER A 174 -5.22 -9.20 15.38
N TYR A 175 -5.90 -8.12 15.76
CA TYR A 175 -5.53 -6.74 15.48
C TYR A 175 -5.24 -6.00 16.78
N LYS A 176 -3.96 -5.75 17.07
CA LYS A 176 -3.51 -5.18 18.35
C LYS A 176 -4.26 -3.90 18.76
N MET A 177 -4.45 -2.98 17.81
CA MET A 177 -5.15 -1.73 18.07
C MET A 177 -6.64 -1.97 18.32
N LEU A 178 -7.29 -2.84 17.55
CA LEU A 178 -8.71 -3.17 17.73
C LEU A 178 -8.94 -3.93 19.05
N ALA A 179 -8.02 -4.81 19.43
CA ALA A 179 -8.07 -5.50 20.73
C ALA A 179 -7.91 -4.53 21.92
N ALA A 180 -7.07 -3.50 21.77
CA ALA A 180 -6.88 -2.46 22.77
C ALA A 180 -8.03 -1.44 22.82
N HIS A 181 -8.83 -1.32 21.76
CA HIS A 181 -9.94 -0.36 21.63
C HIS A 181 -11.22 -1.06 21.17
N PRO A 182 -11.88 -1.88 22.02
CA PRO A 182 -13.10 -2.62 21.65
C PRO A 182 -14.24 -1.74 21.12
N GLN A 183 -14.29 -0.48 21.53
CA GLN A 183 -15.27 0.52 21.06
C GLN A 183 -15.18 0.80 19.56
N TRP A 184 -14.04 0.56 18.91
CA TRP A 184 -13.88 0.74 17.46
C TRP A 184 -14.52 -0.38 16.64
N LEU A 185 -14.90 -1.49 17.28
CA LEU A 185 -15.50 -2.65 16.59
C LEU A 185 -16.80 -2.30 15.86
N SER A 186 -17.61 -1.39 16.40
CA SER A 186 -18.84 -0.92 15.74
C SER A 186 -18.55 -0.23 14.40
N GLY A 187 -17.49 0.59 14.37
CA GLY A 187 -17.03 1.25 13.13
C GLY A 187 -16.49 0.25 12.09
N ILE A 188 -15.77 -0.79 12.53
CA ILE A 188 -15.32 -1.87 11.64
C ILE A 188 -16.50 -2.64 11.05
N LYS A 189 -17.51 -3.00 11.86
CA LYS A 189 -18.76 -3.64 11.37
C LYS A 189 -19.50 -2.76 10.37
N ALA A 190 -19.56 -1.46 10.60
CA ALA A 190 -20.16 -0.51 9.65
C ALA A 190 -19.37 -0.47 8.34
N LEU A 191 -18.03 -0.49 8.39
CA LEU A 191 -17.15 -0.55 7.22
C LEU A 191 -17.41 -1.84 6.41
N GLU A 192 -17.42 -3.00 7.06
CA GLU A 192 -17.71 -4.30 6.42
C GLU A 192 -19.10 -4.30 5.76
N ASN A 193 -20.13 -3.83 6.47
CA ASN A 193 -21.49 -3.74 5.95
C ASN A 193 -21.61 -2.79 4.74
N SER A 194 -20.77 -1.76 4.67
CA SER A 194 -20.79 -0.80 3.57
C SER A 194 -20.45 -1.39 2.21
N ILE A 195 -19.75 -2.53 2.18
CA ILE A 195 -19.32 -3.20 0.94
C ILE A 195 -19.96 -4.58 0.74
N ASN A 196 -20.50 -5.21 1.79
CA ASN A 196 -21.14 -6.53 1.69
C ASN A 196 -22.31 -6.51 0.71
N GLY A 197 -22.42 -7.56 -0.10
CA GLY A 197 -23.43 -7.72 -1.15
C GLY A 197 -23.10 -7.00 -2.47
N LYS A 198 -22.13 -6.06 -2.49
CA LYS A 198 -21.69 -5.41 -3.72
C LYS A 198 -20.99 -6.40 -4.64
N LYS A 199 -21.11 -6.18 -5.96
CA LYS A 199 -20.60 -7.05 -7.01
C LYS A 199 -19.56 -6.31 -7.84
N TYR A 200 -18.43 -6.98 -8.09
CA TYR A 200 -17.33 -6.46 -8.91
C TYR A 200 -16.88 -7.49 -9.92
N ARG A 201 -16.57 -7.04 -11.13
CA ARG A 201 -15.98 -7.91 -12.14
C ARG A 201 -14.53 -8.19 -11.82
N TYR A 202 -14.08 -9.40 -12.17
CA TYR A 202 -12.70 -9.79 -12.03
C TYR A 202 -12.24 -10.72 -13.16
N ILE A 203 -10.95 -10.85 -13.36
CA ILE A 203 -10.33 -11.80 -14.26
C ILE A 203 -9.99 -13.06 -13.47
N PRO A 204 -10.59 -14.22 -13.76
CA PRO A 204 -10.19 -15.50 -13.16
C PRO A 204 -8.72 -15.78 -13.39
N LYS A 205 -8.03 -16.38 -12.40
CA LYS A 205 -6.59 -16.63 -12.52
C LYS A 205 -6.20 -17.50 -13.71
N GLY A 206 -7.07 -18.43 -14.12
CA GLY A 206 -6.86 -19.27 -15.30
C GLY A 206 -6.99 -18.53 -16.64
N GLU A 207 -7.56 -17.31 -16.63
CA GLU A 207 -7.77 -16.51 -17.81
C GLU A 207 -6.73 -15.39 -18.00
N ILE A 208 -5.78 -15.24 -17.07
CA ILE A 208 -4.68 -14.27 -17.18
C ILE A 208 -3.78 -14.67 -18.35
N LYS A 209 -3.70 -13.81 -19.38
CA LYS A 209 -3.01 -14.10 -20.65
C LYS A 209 -2.03 -12.99 -21.03
N ASN A 210 -1.02 -13.35 -21.80
CA ASN A 210 -0.14 -12.39 -22.46
C ASN A 210 -0.59 -12.21 -23.93
N ASN A 211 -1.57 -11.33 -24.16
CA ASN A 211 -2.08 -11.02 -25.50
C ASN A 211 -2.46 -9.54 -25.61
N ALA A 212 -2.82 -9.11 -26.84
CA ALA A 212 -3.15 -7.72 -27.13
C ALA A 212 -4.31 -7.17 -26.29
N LEU A 213 -5.34 -7.98 -26.02
CA LEU A 213 -6.49 -7.56 -25.20
C LEU A 213 -6.06 -7.21 -23.77
N PHE A 214 -5.26 -8.07 -23.13
CA PHE A 214 -4.76 -7.84 -21.77
C PHE A 214 -3.86 -6.62 -21.70
N ARG A 215 -2.91 -6.48 -22.65
CA ARG A 215 -2.00 -5.33 -22.72
C ARG A 215 -2.72 -4.01 -22.97
N LYS A 216 -3.83 -4.03 -23.72
CA LYS A 216 -4.69 -2.86 -23.95
C LYS A 216 -5.51 -2.49 -22.72
N THR A 217 -5.88 -3.46 -21.88
CA THR A 217 -6.79 -3.28 -20.75
C THR A 217 -6.03 -2.97 -19.46
N ILE A 218 -5.00 -3.76 -19.15
CA ILE A 218 -4.13 -3.60 -17.98
C ILE A 218 -2.82 -3.00 -18.45
N HIS A 219 -2.47 -1.84 -17.89
CA HIS A 219 -1.25 -1.14 -18.22
C HIS A 219 -0.20 -1.30 -17.10
N ASP A 220 1.06 -1.07 -17.43
CA ASP A 220 2.08 -0.86 -16.40
C ASP A 220 1.61 0.21 -15.41
N GLY A 221 1.81 -0.05 -14.13
CA GLY A 221 1.44 0.88 -13.07
C GLY A 221 -0.01 0.75 -12.57
N ASP A 222 -0.86 -0.08 -13.18
CA ASP A 222 -2.17 -0.38 -12.62
C ASP A 222 -2.02 -1.12 -11.29
N ILE A 223 -2.88 -0.81 -10.33
CA ILE A 223 -2.91 -1.51 -9.05
C ILE A 223 -3.74 -2.79 -9.23
N LEU A 224 -3.13 -3.93 -8.94
CA LEU A 224 -3.76 -5.25 -9.02
C LEU A 224 -4.15 -5.72 -7.62
N LEU A 225 -5.44 -6.05 -7.46
CA LEU A 225 -5.99 -6.64 -6.25
C LEU A 225 -6.12 -8.15 -6.46
N ILE A 226 -5.39 -8.95 -5.69
CA ILE A 226 -5.46 -10.41 -5.76
C ILE A 226 -6.59 -10.89 -4.86
N ILE A 227 -7.69 -11.26 -5.48
CA ILE A 227 -8.90 -11.69 -4.80
C ILE A 227 -8.81 -13.14 -4.33
N THR A 228 -9.56 -13.46 -3.29
CA THR A 228 -9.47 -14.75 -2.60
C THR A 228 -10.83 -15.40 -2.41
N LYS A 229 -10.80 -16.74 -2.28
CA LYS A 229 -11.94 -17.55 -1.80
C LYS A 229 -11.96 -17.76 -0.29
N LYS A 230 -11.00 -17.18 0.47
CA LYS A 230 -11.02 -17.25 1.93
C LYS A 230 -12.24 -16.52 2.48
N LYS A 231 -13.02 -17.21 3.32
CA LYS A 231 -14.21 -16.63 3.94
C LYS A 231 -13.87 -15.39 4.76
N GLY A 232 -14.69 -14.36 4.66
CA GLY A 232 -14.55 -13.12 5.42
C GLY A 232 -13.54 -12.12 4.87
N LEU A 233 -12.85 -12.43 3.75
CA LEU A 233 -11.88 -11.55 3.08
C LEU A 233 -12.28 -11.28 1.62
N ASP A 234 -11.99 -10.08 1.14
CA ASP A 234 -12.14 -9.71 -0.29
C ASP A 234 -10.87 -10.01 -1.09
N THR A 235 -9.71 -9.73 -0.51
CA THR A 235 -8.39 -9.86 -1.12
C THR A 235 -7.39 -10.48 -0.15
N THR A 236 -6.26 -10.97 -0.67
CA THR A 236 -5.13 -11.45 0.14
C THR A 236 -3.83 -10.72 -0.14
N HIS A 237 -3.75 -9.99 -1.24
CA HIS A 237 -2.54 -9.28 -1.62
C HIS A 237 -2.85 -8.21 -2.66
N ILE A 238 -1.96 -7.22 -2.75
CA ILE A 238 -1.98 -6.21 -3.80
C ILE A 238 -0.56 -5.91 -4.28
N GLY A 239 -0.48 -5.33 -5.48
CA GLY A 239 0.77 -4.83 -6.05
C GLY A 239 0.49 -4.01 -7.30
N ILE A 240 1.54 -3.70 -8.02
CA ILE A 240 1.52 -2.87 -9.21
C ILE A 240 1.77 -3.76 -10.42
N ALA A 241 0.97 -3.63 -11.47
CA ALA A 241 1.15 -4.34 -12.73
C ALA A 241 2.48 -3.96 -13.38
N SER A 242 3.27 -4.96 -13.73
CA SER A 242 4.55 -4.82 -14.43
C SER A 242 4.57 -5.76 -15.63
N TRP A 243 4.52 -5.21 -16.84
CA TRP A 243 4.57 -6.00 -18.06
C TRP A 243 6.01 -6.32 -18.46
N HIS A 244 6.31 -7.60 -18.61
CA HIS A 244 7.54 -8.13 -19.17
C HIS A 244 7.26 -8.76 -20.55
N GLN A 245 8.31 -9.26 -21.23
CA GLN A 245 8.14 -9.93 -22.52
C GLN A 245 7.32 -11.22 -22.41
N ASP A 246 7.54 -11.99 -21.34
CA ASP A 246 6.88 -13.27 -21.05
C ASP A 246 5.47 -13.12 -20.47
N GLY A 247 5.08 -11.94 -19.96
CA GLY A 247 3.74 -11.71 -19.45
C GLY A 247 3.59 -10.59 -18.43
N LEU A 248 2.45 -10.61 -17.75
CA LEU A 248 2.15 -9.72 -16.65
C LEU A 248 2.83 -10.23 -15.37
N HIS A 249 3.57 -9.38 -14.70
CA HIS A 249 4.21 -9.60 -13.40
C HIS A 249 3.62 -8.67 -12.34
N LEU A 250 4.08 -8.83 -11.09
CA LEU A 250 3.64 -8.05 -9.95
C LEU A 250 4.81 -7.35 -9.28
N LEU A 251 4.90 -6.04 -9.41
CA LEU A 251 5.82 -5.23 -8.60
C LEU A 251 5.16 -4.99 -7.25
N ASN A 252 5.72 -5.55 -6.17
CA ASN A 252 5.04 -5.61 -4.88
C ASN A 252 5.99 -5.68 -3.68
N ALA A 253 5.49 -5.35 -2.48
CA ALA A 253 6.16 -5.75 -1.24
C ALA A 253 5.77 -7.20 -0.93
N SER A 254 6.70 -8.12 -1.18
CA SER A 254 6.48 -9.56 -1.12
C SER A 254 6.76 -10.13 0.26
N SER A 255 5.73 -10.74 0.88
CA SER A 255 5.90 -11.49 2.12
C SER A 255 6.70 -12.78 1.93
N ILE A 256 6.77 -13.30 0.70
CA ILE A 256 7.52 -14.49 0.32
C ILE A 256 9.01 -14.16 0.20
N HIS A 257 9.34 -13.14 -0.60
CA HIS A 257 10.72 -12.68 -0.82
C HIS A 257 11.24 -11.76 0.28
N LYS A 258 10.40 -11.41 1.28
CA LYS A 258 10.72 -10.52 2.42
C LYS A 258 11.20 -9.11 2.04
N LYS A 259 10.84 -8.65 0.85
CA LYS A 259 11.24 -7.32 0.34
C LYS A 259 10.32 -6.85 -0.79
N VAL A 260 10.44 -5.57 -1.14
CA VAL A 260 9.86 -5.03 -2.38
C VAL A 260 10.64 -5.60 -3.56
N ILE A 261 9.92 -6.19 -4.51
CA ILE A 261 10.49 -6.86 -5.68
C ILE A 261 9.52 -6.79 -6.88
N ASP A 262 10.07 -6.70 -8.08
CA ASP A 262 9.36 -7.08 -9.30
C ASP A 262 9.39 -8.62 -9.35
N GLU A 263 8.24 -9.27 -9.18
CA GLU A 263 8.13 -10.74 -9.02
C GLU A 263 8.72 -11.44 -10.26
N PRO A 264 9.71 -12.35 -10.10
CA PRO A 264 10.35 -12.98 -11.24
C PRO A 264 9.45 -13.94 -12.02
N MET A 265 8.36 -14.41 -11.41
CA MET A 265 7.36 -15.24 -12.10
C MET A 265 6.27 -14.38 -12.71
N THR A 266 5.71 -14.81 -13.85
CA THR A 266 4.47 -14.22 -14.35
C THR A 266 3.38 -14.31 -13.29
N LEU A 267 2.46 -13.34 -13.27
CA LEU A 267 1.33 -13.33 -12.35
C LEU A 267 0.48 -14.61 -12.46
N TYR A 268 0.33 -15.14 -13.69
CA TYR A 268 -0.32 -16.43 -13.90
C TYR A 268 0.36 -17.53 -13.10
N THR A 269 1.67 -17.72 -13.26
CA THR A 269 2.46 -18.75 -12.56
C THR A 269 2.44 -18.54 -11.04
N TYR A 270 2.60 -17.28 -10.60
CA TYR A 270 2.51 -16.90 -9.19
C TYR A 270 1.18 -17.33 -8.57
N MET A 271 0.06 -17.03 -9.22
CA MET A 271 -1.26 -17.35 -8.67
C MET A 271 -1.59 -18.85 -8.70
N GLN A 272 -1.01 -19.64 -9.63
CA GLN A 272 -1.19 -21.10 -9.61
C GLN A 272 -0.59 -21.74 -8.36
N LYS A 273 0.49 -21.17 -7.81
CA LYS A 273 1.12 -21.63 -6.56
C LYS A 273 0.31 -21.23 -5.31
N HIS A 274 -0.75 -20.44 -5.45
CA HIS A 274 -1.56 -19.94 -4.34
C HIS A 274 -3.03 -20.38 -4.49
N PRO A 275 -3.44 -21.55 -3.97
CA PRO A 275 -4.77 -22.13 -4.22
C PRO A 275 -5.95 -21.28 -3.73
N SER A 276 -5.74 -20.42 -2.73
CA SER A 276 -6.79 -19.53 -2.24
C SER A 276 -7.05 -18.31 -3.12
N GLN A 277 -6.10 -17.94 -3.98
CA GLN A 277 -6.23 -16.84 -4.92
C GLN A 277 -7.05 -17.30 -6.13
N ILE A 278 -8.07 -16.55 -6.52
CA ILE A 278 -9.02 -16.95 -7.57
C ILE A 278 -8.99 -16.05 -8.81
N GLY A 279 -8.44 -14.85 -8.71
CA GLY A 279 -8.35 -13.92 -9.84
C GLY A 279 -7.87 -12.54 -9.39
N ILE A 280 -7.96 -11.59 -10.30
CA ILE A 280 -7.54 -10.20 -10.07
C ILE A 280 -8.65 -9.21 -10.40
N ARG A 281 -8.74 -8.16 -9.59
CA ARG A 281 -9.34 -6.87 -9.94
C ARG A 281 -8.23 -5.87 -10.23
N ALA A 282 -8.55 -4.76 -10.88
CA ALA A 282 -7.55 -3.74 -11.21
C ALA A 282 -8.14 -2.33 -11.08
N CYS A 283 -7.33 -1.39 -10.63
CA CYS A 283 -7.65 0.04 -10.72
C CYS A 283 -6.42 0.85 -11.18
N ARG A 284 -6.67 2.03 -11.72
CA ARG A 284 -5.63 2.90 -12.31
C ARG A 284 -5.60 4.25 -11.64
N VAL A 285 -4.42 4.73 -11.25
CA VAL A 285 -4.22 6.08 -10.72
C VAL A 285 -4.42 7.11 -11.84
N LEU A 286 -5.29 8.10 -11.58
CA LEU A 286 -5.70 9.16 -12.52
C LEU A 286 -4.66 10.27 -12.66
#